data_927ed108aa8b98f63f593ed84a6cdfae
#
_entry.id   927ed108aa8b98f63f593ed84a6cdfae
#
_cell.length_a   1.000
_cell.length_b   1.000
_cell.length_c   1.000
_cell.angle_alpha   90.00
_cell.angle_beta   90.00
_cell.angle_gamma   90.00
#
_symmetry.space_group_name_H-M   'P 1'
#
loop_
_entity.id
_entity.type
_entity.pdbx_description
1 polymer ?
#
loop_
_entity_poly.entity_id
_entity_poly.type
_entity_poly.pdbx_seq_one_letter_code
_entity_poly.pdbx_strand_id
1 'polypeptide(L)'
;MTTTRFKVSGGNDARVKELRGILERDPLNVNQRFMLAQALESDGKLADAVKELGVAIEKGRRNLGVAHCNYAMGLMKINKPEEALRHFDLAIETDPSNASFYLNNKASALTQIGLHDKARAIYAQILDRKDLSKETQRIVIKRVADMRQAPKK
;
A
#
# COMPACT_ATOMS: atom_id res chain seq x y z
N MET A 1 -18.20 30.50 6.31
CA MET A 1 -18.96 29.24 6.42
C MET A 1 -18.00 28.15 6.85
N THR A 2 -17.98 27.82 8.13
CA THR A 2 -17.10 26.85 8.76
C THR A 2 -17.70 25.45 8.59
N THR A 3 -17.09 24.65 7.74
CA THR A 3 -17.51 23.25 7.55
C THR A 3 -17.04 22.44 8.77
N THR A 4 -17.95 22.22 9.70
CA THR A 4 -17.73 21.34 10.84
C THR A 4 -17.60 19.91 10.35
N ARG A 5 -16.38 19.41 10.24
CA ARG A 5 -16.09 17.99 9.98
C ARG A 5 -16.53 17.21 11.22
N PHE A 6 -17.67 16.54 11.13
CA PHE A 6 -18.10 15.58 12.15
C PHE A 6 -17.09 14.43 12.16
N LYS A 7 -16.21 14.43 13.17
CA LYS A 7 -15.37 13.29 13.52
C LYS A 7 -16.28 12.22 14.15
N VAL A 8 -16.66 11.20 13.40
CA VAL A 8 -17.25 9.98 13.97
C VAL A 8 -16.10 9.17 14.59
N SER A 9 -15.65 9.56 15.77
CA SER A 9 -14.46 8.99 16.43
C SER A 9 -14.77 7.80 17.37
N GLY A 10 -16.01 7.35 17.47
CA GLY A 10 -16.37 6.33 18.47
C GLY A 10 -16.28 4.87 17.99
N GLY A 11 -16.40 4.61 16.68
CA GLY A 11 -16.46 3.24 16.16
C GLY A 11 -15.09 2.57 16.01
N ASN A 12 -14.08 3.34 15.63
CA ASN A 12 -12.74 2.79 15.39
C ASN A 12 -11.94 2.59 16.68
N ASP A 13 -12.10 3.44 17.70
CA ASP A 13 -11.41 3.27 18.99
C ASP A 13 -11.83 1.95 19.68
N ALA A 14 -13.12 1.59 19.63
CA ALA A 14 -13.59 0.31 20.11
C ALA A 14 -12.99 -0.88 19.34
N ARG A 15 -12.92 -0.75 18.00
CA ARG A 15 -12.33 -1.76 17.13
C ARG A 15 -10.83 -1.91 17.35
N VAL A 16 -10.10 -0.82 17.50
CA VAL A 16 -8.67 -0.82 17.83
C VAL A 16 -8.43 -1.53 19.17
N LYS A 17 -9.25 -1.24 20.20
CA LYS A 17 -9.15 -1.89 21.52
C LYS A 17 -9.41 -3.39 21.43
N GLU A 18 -10.45 -3.81 20.71
CA GLU A 18 -10.78 -5.22 20.48
C GLU A 18 -9.60 -5.95 19.82
N LEU A 19 -9.07 -5.41 18.72
CA LEU A 19 -7.97 -6.01 17.95
C LEU A 19 -6.69 -6.12 18.77
N ARG A 20 -6.37 -5.11 19.58
CA ARG A 20 -5.25 -5.17 20.53
C ARG A 20 -5.44 -6.29 21.55
N GLY A 21 -6.64 -6.45 22.12
CA GLY A 21 -6.93 -7.53 23.07
C GLY A 21 -6.83 -8.93 22.42
N ILE A 22 -7.15 -9.08 21.14
CA ILE A 22 -6.91 -10.32 20.41
C ILE A 22 -5.41 -10.58 20.26
N LEU A 23 -4.62 -9.55 19.89
CA LEU A 23 -3.19 -9.65 19.67
C LEU A 23 -2.38 -9.86 20.97
N GLU A 24 -2.91 -9.48 22.12
CA GLU A 24 -2.32 -9.86 23.42
C GLU A 24 -2.39 -11.37 23.66
N ARG A 25 -3.46 -12.03 23.20
CA ARG A 25 -3.69 -13.48 23.33
C ARG A 25 -3.04 -14.28 22.22
N ASP A 26 -2.98 -13.72 21.00
CA ASP A 26 -2.35 -14.32 19.82
C ASP A 26 -1.45 -13.29 19.09
N PRO A 27 -0.22 -13.06 19.59
CA PRO A 27 0.69 -12.06 19.03
C PRO A 27 1.17 -12.36 17.60
N LEU A 28 0.99 -13.60 17.12
CA LEU A 28 1.40 -14.04 15.79
C LEU A 28 0.30 -13.92 14.74
N ASN A 29 -0.86 -13.42 15.11
CA ASN A 29 -2.01 -13.29 14.20
C ASN A 29 -1.83 -12.11 13.23
N VAL A 30 -1.20 -12.41 12.11
CA VAL A 30 -0.91 -11.43 11.05
C VAL A 30 -2.17 -10.77 10.50
N ASN A 31 -3.27 -11.54 10.34
CA ASN A 31 -4.52 -10.99 9.82
C ASN A 31 -5.11 -9.93 10.77
N GLN A 32 -5.08 -10.18 12.07
CA GLN A 32 -5.56 -9.21 13.07
C GLN A 32 -4.67 -7.96 13.10
N ARG A 33 -3.34 -8.08 12.83
CA ARG A 33 -2.45 -6.91 12.70
C ARG A 33 -2.79 -6.08 11.48
N PHE A 34 -3.12 -6.68 10.35
CA PHE A 34 -3.60 -5.94 9.19
C PHE A 34 -4.89 -5.18 9.48
N MET A 35 -5.84 -5.84 10.15
CA MET A 35 -7.10 -5.19 10.53
C MET A 35 -6.87 -4.04 11.52
N LEU A 36 -5.92 -4.19 12.46
CA LEU A 36 -5.53 -3.13 13.38
C LEU A 36 -4.88 -1.95 12.63
N ALA A 37 -3.98 -2.23 11.67
CA ALA A 37 -3.37 -1.19 10.86
C ALA A 37 -4.41 -0.39 10.05
N GLN A 38 -5.39 -1.07 9.46
CA GLN A 38 -6.50 -0.42 8.74
C GLN A 38 -7.36 0.48 9.67
N ALA A 39 -7.67 0.00 10.87
CA ALA A 39 -8.44 0.78 11.84
C ALA A 39 -7.65 2.03 12.28
N LEU A 40 -6.34 1.88 12.55
CA LEU A 40 -5.45 3.00 12.90
C LEU A 40 -5.31 4.01 11.75
N GLU A 41 -5.21 3.53 10.51
CA GLU A 41 -5.17 4.40 9.33
C GLU A 41 -6.46 5.20 9.19
N SER A 42 -7.62 4.57 9.38
CA SER A 42 -8.92 5.25 9.33
C SER A 42 -9.07 6.33 10.42
N ASP A 43 -8.37 6.17 11.55
CA ASP A 43 -8.27 7.17 12.63
C ASP A 43 -7.21 8.26 12.37
N GLY A 44 -6.48 8.18 11.25
CA GLY A 44 -5.39 9.09 10.92
C GLY A 44 -4.10 8.81 11.71
N LYS A 45 -4.00 7.71 12.45
CA LYS A 45 -2.82 7.28 13.23
C LYS A 45 -1.83 6.54 12.32
N LEU A 46 -1.35 7.21 11.25
CA LEU A 46 -0.58 6.58 10.17
C LEU A 46 0.73 5.94 10.64
N ALA A 47 1.45 6.59 11.57
CA ALA A 47 2.70 6.05 12.10
C ALA A 47 2.49 4.73 12.87
N ASP A 48 1.41 4.64 13.66
CA ASP A 48 1.05 3.43 14.39
C ASP A 48 0.61 2.32 13.43
N ALA A 49 -0.16 2.65 12.39
CA ALA A 49 -0.55 1.70 11.35
C ALA A 49 0.69 1.10 10.65
N VAL A 50 1.66 1.94 10.26
CA VAL A 50 2.92 1.49 9.65
C VAL A 50 3.71 0.58 10.59
N LYS A 51 3.76 0.89 11.89
CA LYS A 51 4.41 0.04 12.90
C LYS A 51 3.78 -1.35 12.97
N GLU A 52 2.45 -1.45 13.01
CA GLU A 52 1.76 -2.75 13.02
C GLU A 52 2.02 -3.55 11.74
N LEU A 53 2.08 -2.90 10.57
CA LEU A 53 2.43 -3.56 9.32
C LEU A 53 3.88 -4.09 9.33
N GLY A 54 4.83 -3.36 9.91
CA GLY A 54 6.21 -3.81 10.11
C GLY A 54 6.28 -5.07 10.97
N VAL A 55 5.55 -5.10 12.08
CA VAL A 55 5.45 -6.29 12.95
C VAL A 55 4.79 -7.47 12.23
N ALA A 56 3.78 -7.21 11.36
CA ALA A 56 3.15 -8.25 10.55
C ALA A 56 4.15 -8.92 9.59
N ILE A 57 5.04 -8.14 8.96
CA ILE A 57 6.10 -8.66 8.09
C ILE A 57 7.07 -9.54 8.89
N GLU A 58 7.55 -9.02 10.03
CA GLU A 58 8.53 -9.73 10.87
C GLU A 58 8.01 -11.10 11.35
N LYS A 59 6.71 -11.16 11.72
CA LYS A 59 6.10 -12.36 12.30
C LYS A 59 5.39 -13.27 11.30
N GLY A 60 5.08 -12.75 10.11
CA GLY A 60 4.31 -13.46 9.09
C GLY A 60 5.18 -14.20 8.09
N ARG A 61 5.08 -15.53 8.02
CA ARG A 61 5.71 -16.35 6.98
C ARG A 61 4.81 -16.56 5.74
N ARG A 62 3.53 -16.19 5.80
CA ARG A 62 2.56 -16.34 4.72
C ARG A 62 2.16 -14.96 4.19
N ASN A 63 2.05 -14.85 2.87
CA ASN A 63 1.67 -13.61 2.17
C ASN A 63 2.63 -12.42 2.38
N LEU A 64 3.95 -12.69 2.46
CA LEU A 64 4.96 -11.65 2.63
C LEU A 64 4.87 -10.57 1.54
N GLY A 65 4.56 -10.92 0.29
CA GLY A 65 4.39 -9.95 -0.79
C GLY A 65 3.31 -8.91 -0.49
N VAL A 66 2.12 -9.37 -0.04
CA VAL A 66 1.03 -8.46 0.36
C VAL A 66 1.43 -7.61 1.57
N ALA A 67 2.12 -8.21 2.56
CA ALA A 67 2.59 -7.51 3.74
C ALA A 67 3.56 -6.38 3.38
N HIS A 68 4.56 -6.68 2.54
CA HIS A 68 5.51 -5.69 2.05
C HIS A 68 4.82 -4.58 1.24
N CYS A 69 3.87 -4.93 0.38
CA CYS A 69 3.11 -3.96 -0.41
C CYS A 69 2.31 -3.00 0.49
N ASN A 70 1.57 -3.51 1.48
CA ASN A 70 0.80 -2.68 2.41
C ASN A 70 1.70 -1.79 3.27
N TYR A 71 2.85 -2.32 3.72
CA TYR A 71 3.85 -1.53 4.44
C TYR A 71 4.40 -0.39 3.57
N ALA A 72 4.75 -0.68 2.30
CA ALA A 72 5.19 0.33 1.35
C ALA A 72 4.15 1.43 1.14
N MET A 73 2.86 1.07 0.99
CA MET A 73 1.78 2.05 0.88
C MET A 73 1.65 2.92 2.14
N GLY A 74 1.81 2.34 3.32
CA GLY A 74 1.86 3.06 4.60
C GLY A 74 3.05 4.03 4.67
N LEU A 75 4.23 3.60 4.25
CA LEU A 75 5.44 4.43 4.18
C LEU A 75 5.26 5.63 3.25
N MET A 76 4.61 5.45 2.09
CA MET A 76 4.26 6.56 1.19
C MET A 76 3.39 7.62 1.91
N LYS A 77 2.42 7.19 2.71
CA LYS A 77 1.52 8.10 3.45
C LYS A 77 2.22 8.90 4.53
N ILE A 78 3.30 8.36 5.12
CA ILE A 78 4.14 9.07 6.11
C ILE A 78 5.38 9.72 5.47
N ASN A 79 5.37 9.90 4.14
CA ASN A 79 6.40 10.58 3.36
C ASN A 79 7.80 9.95 3.45
N LYS A 80 7.87 8.61 3.38
CA LYS A 80 9.10 7.81 3.32
C LYS A 80 9.21 7.04 2.01
N PRO A 81 9.32 7.72 0.84
CA PRO A 81 9.20 7.08 -0.46
C PRO A 81 10.35 6.12 -0.80
N GLU A 82 11.59 6.41 -0.40
CA GLU A 82 12.74 5.56 -0.70
C GLU A 82 12.61 4.19 -0.01
N GLU A 83 12.15 4.19 1.24
CA GLU A 83 11.88 2.97 1.99
C GLU A 83 10.69 2.20 1.39
N ALA A 84 9.64 2.91 0.98
CA ALA A 84 8.48 2.33 0.31
C ALA A 84 8.86 1.61 -0.98
N LEU A 85 9.70 2.22 -1.82
CA LEU A 85 10.14 1.61 -3.07
C LEU A 85 10.88 0.30 -2.85
N ARG A 86 11.75 0.21 -1.83
CA ARG A 86 12.42 -1.04 -1.47
C ARG A 86 11.43 -2.12 -1.05
N HIS A 87 10.39 -1.76 -0.29
CA HIS A 87 9.37 -2.71 0.13
C HIS A 87 8.46 -3.16 -1.02
N PHE A 88 8.22 -2.34 -2.04
CA PHE A 88 7.55 -2.81 -3.27
C PHE A 88 8.43 -3.83 -4.02
N ASP A 89 9.75 -3.65 -4.05
CA ASP A 89 10.65 -4.63 -4.65
C ASP A 89 10.63 -5.96 -3.90
N LEU A 90 10.69 -5.92 -2.58
CA LEU A 90 10.53 -7.12 -1.73
C LEU A 90 9.18 -7.81 -1.93
N ALA A 91 8.11 -7.07 -2.16
CA ALA A 91 6.80 -7.65 -2.48
C ALA A 91 6.83 -8.44 -3.79
N ILE A 92 7.49 -7.91 -4.82
CA ILE A 92 7.65 -8.56 -6.13
C ILE A 92 8.51 -9.83 -6.02
N GLU A 93 9.60 -9.76 -5.26
CA GLU A 93 10.53 -10.88 -5.05
C GLU A 93 9.89 -12.02 -4.25
N THR A 94 9.13 -11.70 -3.22
CA THR A 94 8.52 -12.70 -2.31
C THR A 94 7.24 -13.31 -2.86
N ASP A 95 6.57 -12.64 -3.80
CA ASP A 95 5.35 -13.14 -4.44
C ASP A 95 5.31 -12.75 -5.93
N PRO A 96 6.11 -13.43 -6.78
CA PRO A 96 6.16 -13.16 -8.21
C PRO A 96 4.83 -13.39 -8.95
N SER A 97 3.95 -14.22 -8.40
CA SER A 97 2.64 -14.52 -8.98
C SER A 97 1.73 -13.29 -9.02
N ASN A 98 1.89 -12.38 -8.08
CA ASN A 98 1.14 -11.12 -7.99
C ASN A 98 1.99 -9.89 -8.40
N ALA A 99 3.11 -10.10 -9.10
CA ALA A 99 4.04 -9.03 -9.46
C ALA A 99 3.38 -7.85 -10.20
N SER A 100 2.40 -8.10 -11.09
CA SER A 100 1.70 -7.02 -11.79
C SER A 100 0.96 -6.06 -10.85
N PHE A 101 0.38 -6.58 -9.77
CA PHE A 101 -0.26 -5.77 -8.74
C PHE A 101 0.75 -4.91 -7.99
N TYR A 102 1.89 -5.48 -7.57
CA TYR A 102 2.94 -4.76 -6.85
C TYR A 102 3.64 -3.73 -7.73
N LEU A 103 3.95 -4.07 -8.98
CA LEU A 103 4.51 -3.15 -9.98
C LEU A 103 3.59 -1.95 -10.22
N ASN A 104 2.27 -2.17 -10.33
CA ASN A 104 1.31 -1.09 -10.50
C ASN A 104 1.29 -0.13 -9.30
N ASN A 105 1.38 -0.64 -8.07
CA ASN A 105 1.48 0.19 -6.87
C ASN A 105 2.83 0.94 -6.81
N LYS A 106 3.94 0.29 -7.16
CA LYS A 106 5.26 0.93 -7.27
C LYS A 106 5.27 2.06 -8.30
N ALA A 107 4.70 1.83 -9.49
CA ALA A 107 4.58 2.86 -10.52
C ALA A 107 3.71 4.04 -10.07
N SER A 108 2.62 3.79 -9.35
CA SER A 108 1.80 4.83 -8.74
C SER A 108 2.60 5.66 -7.71
N ALA A 109 3.39 5.01 -6.86
CA ALA A 109 4.25 5.68 -5.89
C ALA A 109 5.30 6.56 -6.59
N LEU A 110 5.95 6.04 -7.64
CA LEU A 110 6.90 6.81 -8.46
C LEU A 110 6.25 8.04 -9.11
N THR A 111 5.00 7.91 -9.56
CA THR A 111 4.24 9.04 -10.11
C THR A 111 3.99 10.11 -9.05
N GLN A 112 3.62 9.72 -7.83
CA GLN A 112 3.37 10.65 -6.71
C GLN A 112 4.60 11.47 -6.34
N ILE A 113 5.80 10.89 -6.42
CA ILE A 113 7.06 11.59 -6.13
C ILE A 113 7.71 12.25 -7.36
N GLY A 114 6.98 12.31 -8.49
CA GLY A 114 7.42 13.00 -9.69
C GLY A 114 8.39 12.22 -10.59
N LEU A 115 8.71 10.97 -10.29
CA LEU A 115 9.60 10.11 -11.09
C LEU A 115 8.85 9.46 -12.26
N HIS A 116 8.26 10.31 -13.12
CA HIS A 116 7.34 9.89 -14.18
C HIS A 116 7.98 8.96 -15.21
N ASP A 117 9.27 9.15 -15.57
CA ASP A 117 9.95 8.28 -16.53
C ASP A 117 10.12 6.86 -16.00
N LYS A 118 10.49 6.73 -14.71
CA LYS A 118 10.57 5.42 -14.05
C LYS A 118 9.20 4.76 -13.95
N ALA A 119 8.16 5.52 -13.63
CA ALA A 119 6.79 5.01 -13.59
C ALA A 119 6.33 4.49 -14.96
N ARG A 120 6.61 5.24 -16.04
CA ARG A 120 6.29 4.82 -17.43
C ARG A 120 7.00 3.52 -17.82
N ALA A 121 8.27 3.37 -17.47
CA ALA A 121 9.02 2.15 -17.73
C ALA A 121 8.38 0.93 -17.04
N ILE A 122 7.93 1.08 -15.78
CA ILE A 122 7.23 -0.01 -15.06
C ILE A 122 5.87 -0.29 -15.69
N TYR A 123 5.10 0.73 -16.09
CA TYR A 123 3.82 0.50 -16.76
C TYR A 123 4.00 -0.22 -18.11
N ALA A 124 5.05 0.10 -18.88
CA ALA A 124 5.40 -0.63 -20.10
C ALA A 124 5.71 -2.11 -19.78
N GLN A 125 6.52 -2.38 -18.76
CA GLN A 125 6.81 -3.73 -18.29
C GLN A 125 5.53 -4.51 -17.90
N ILE A 126 4.56 -3.86 -17.27
CA ILE A 126 3.27 -4.49 -16.95
C ILE A 126 2.53 -4.85 -18.23
N LEU A 127 2.48 -3.95 -19.22
CA LEU A 127 1.73 -4.17 -20.48
C LEU A 127 2.35 -5.25 -21.36
N ASP A 128 3.64 -5.53 -21.26
CA ASP A 128 4.33 -6.62 -21.98
C ASP A 128 4.00 -8.02 -21.43
N ARG A 129 3.35 -8.11 -20.27
CA ARG A 129 2.99 -9.39 -19.68
C ARG A 129 1.82 -10.04 -20.41
N LYS A 130 1.98 -11.31 -20.79
CA LYS A 130 0.98 -12.08 -21.54
C LYS A 130 -0.23 -12.52 -20.71
N ASP A 131 -0.06 -12.55 -19.38
CA ASP A 131 -1.06 -13.00 -18.39
C ASP A 131 -1.93 -11.85 -17.85
N LEU A 132 -1.81 -10.66 -18.44
CA LEU A 132 -2.50 -9.47 -17.96
C LEU A 132 -3.98 -9.47 -18.33
N SER A 133 -4.85 -9.26 -17.34
CA SER A 133 -6.28 -9.09 -17.60
C SER A 133 -6.57 -7.84 -18.43
N LYS A 134 -7.62 -7.90 -19.27
CA LYS A 134 -8.05 -6.75 -20.09
C LYS A 134 -8.37 -5.51 -19.21
N GLU A 135 -8.89 -5.73 -18.01
CA GLU A 135 -9.19 -4.66 -17.07
C GLU A 135 -7.91 -3.98 -16.57
N THR A 136 -6.90 -4.76 -16.17
CA THR A 136 -5.60 -4.22 -15.75
C THR A 136 -4.92 -3.46 -16.90
N GLN A 137 -5.00 -3.99 -18.14
CA GLN A 137 -4.48 -3.29 -19.32
C GLN A 137 -5.12 -1.91 -19.49
N ARG A 138 -6.46 -1.81 -19.41
CA ARG A 138 -7.19 -0.55 -19.52
C ARG A 138 -6.77 0.46 -18.45
N ILE A 139 -6.64 0.01 -17.20
CA ILE A 139 -6.22 0.85 -16.06
C ILE A 139 -4.81 1.41 -16.31
N VAL A 140 -3.87 0.56 -16.71
CA VAL A 140 -2.47 0.96 -16.96
C VAL A 140 -2.37 1.92 -18.14
N ILE A 141 -3.06 1.64 -19.26
CA ILE A 141 -3.09 2.52 -20.43
C ILE A 141 -3.63 3.91 -20.05
N LYS A 142 -4.73 3.96 -19.29
CA LYS A 142 -5.29 5.23 -18.81
C LYS A 142 -4.27 6.01 -17.98
N ARG A 143 -3.61 5.36 -17.01
CA ARG A 143 -2.59 6.01 -16.16
C ARG A 143 -1.43 6.57 -16.97
N VAL A 144 -0.94 5.85 -17.99
CA VAL A 144 0.12 6.32 -18.88
C VAL A 144 -0.36 7.54 -19.70
N ALA A 145 -1.61 7.52 -20.18
CA ALA A 145 -2.19 8.65 -20.90
C ALA A 145 -2.30 9.90 -20.00
N ASP A 146 -2.79 9.74 -18.77
CA ASP A 146 -2.93 10.84 -17.80
C ASP A 146 -1.56 11.47 -17.47
N MET A 147 -0.49 10.66 -17.39
CA MET A 147 0.88 11.14 -17.16
C MET A 147 1.45 11.96 -18.31
N ARG A 148 0.98 11.76 -19.56
CA ARG A 148 1.41 12.55 -20.73
C ARG A 148 0.78 13.95 -20.74
N GLN A 149 -0.37 14.10 -20.09
CA GLN A 149 -1.12 15.36 -20.03
C GLN A 149 -0.72 16.22 -18.82
N ALA A 150 0.03 15.66 -17.86
CA ALA A 150 0.50 16.41 -16.70
C ALA A 150 1.53 17.49 -17.16
N PRO A 151 1.37 18.78 -16.75
CA PRO A 151 2.31 19.82 -17.11
C PRO A 151 3.71 19.46 -16.60
N LYS A 152 4.71 19.57 -17.47
CA LYS A 152 6.14 19.48 -17.07
C LYS A 152 6.41 20.63 -16.10
N LYS A 153 6.63 20.31 -14.83
CA LYS A 153 7.12 21.28 -13.84
C LYS A 153 8.61 21.51 -14.06
#